data_3b9eb8bcd448604757f2cd708ff81d31
#
_entry.id   3b9eb8bcd448604757f2cd708ff81d31
#
_cell.length_a   1.000
_cell.length_b   1.000
_cell.length_c   1.000
_cell.angle_alpha   90.00
_cell.angle_beta   90.00
_cell.angle_gamma   90.00
#
_symmetry.space_group_name_H-M   'P 1'
#
loop_
_entity.id
_entity.type
_entity.pdbx_description
1 polymer ?
#
loop_
_entity_poly.entity_id
_entity_poly.type
_entity_poly.pdbx_seq_one_letter_code
_entity_poly.pdbx_strand_id
1 'polypeptide(L)'
;MSPWSNYTFRVIARNKVGDSLPSSHSTTCLTPEDVPYKNPDNVEGRGTAPNNLVIYWTPMPEIEHNAPKFQYRVYWKLDKEDTRWEVEDISDWRIKEFLIKNQPTYVPYRIKVVAHNAKGEANVAAEEVIGYSGEDSPAEAPTEFTLREVVGPRSAVVSWNPVSPDSIRGDFKGYKIQTWTEQSTEDKFREIIMKSDSTNSLVQSFKPYAVNYARVLAFNGAYNGPPSNTITFRTLV
;
A
#
# COMPACT_ATOMS: atom_id res chain seq x y z
N MET A 1 -23.37 28.58 0.92
CA MET A 1 -24.38 27.62 0.39
C MET A 1 -23.70 26.79 -0.67
N SER A 2 -23.96 25.48 -0.67
CA SER A 2 -23.38 24.61 -1.73
C SER A 2 -24.08 24.86 -3.06
N PRO A 3 -23.38 24.80 -4.18
CA PRO A 3 -24.00 24.82 -5.51
C PRO A 3 -24.93 23.64 -5.73
N TRP A 4 -25.82 23.74 -6.70
CA TRP A 4 -26.75 22.67 -7.13
C TRP A 4 -27.52 22.00 -5.98
N SER A 5 -27.92 22.82 -5.01
CA SER A 5 -28.57 22.36 -3.77
C SER A 5 -29.88 23.10 -3.52
N ASN A 6 -30.88 22.39 -3.00
CA ASN A 6 -32.15 22.92 -2.63
C ASN A 6 -32.13 23.50 -1.20
N TYR A 7 -32.53 24.74 -1.06
CA TYR A 7 -32.61 25.42 0.24
C TYR A 7 -34.03 25.94 0.52
N THR A 8 -34.42 25.86 1.78
CA THR A 8 -35.57 26.59 2.33
C THR A 8 -35.07 27.39 3.51
N PHE A 9 -35.71 28.53 3.77
CA PHE A 9 -35.32 29.48 4.82
C PHE A 9 -36.44 29.69 5.79
N ARG A 10 -36.12 29.94 7.08
CA ARG A 10 -37.02 30.45 8.11
C ARG A 10 -36.35 31.59 8.83
N VAL A 11 -37.18 32.52 9.34
CA VAL A 11 -36.72 33.67 10.12
C VAL A 11 -37.12 33.47 11.58
N ILE A 12 -36.21 33.71 12.48
CA ILE A 12 -36.43 33.74 13.92
C ILE A 12 -36.06 35.14 14.41
N ALA A 13 -37.01 35.83 15.10
CA ALA A 13 -36.72 37.10 15.76
C ALA A 13 -36.10 36.82 17.13
N ARG A 14 -35.05 37.55 17.48
CA ARG A 14 -34.41 37.46 18.81
C ARG A 14 -34.41 38.79 19.50
N ASN A 15 -34.74 38.80 20.81
CA ASN A 15 -34.60 39.93 21.69
C ASN A 15 -33.82 39.55 22.97
N LYS A 16 -33.74 40.45 23.95
CA LYS A 16 -33.00 40.22 25.22
C LYS A 16 -33.60 39.09 26.08
N VAL A 17 -34.89 38.71 25.86
CA VAL A 17 -35.62 37.69 26.64
C VAL A 17 -35.49 36.31 25.98
N GLY A 18 -35.36 36.21 24.64
CA GLY A 18 -35.28 34.96 23.95
C GLY A 18 -35.62 35.04 22.45
N ASP A 19 -35.78 33.86 21.84
CA ASP A 19 -36.11 33.67 20.43
C ASP A 19 -37.62 33.49 20.24
N SER A 20 -38.17 34.02 19.15
CA SER A 20 -39.54 33.78 18.71
C SER A 20 -39.68 32.35 18.14
N LEU A 21 -40.89 31.89 17.95
CA LEU A 21 -41.16 30.75 17.07
C LEU A 21 -40.68 31.06 15.66
N PRO A 22 -40.12 30.05 14.95
CA PRO A 22 -39.71 30.23 13.55
C PRO A 22 -40.91 30.58 12.65
N SER A 23 -40.67 31.38 11.64
CA SER A 23 -41.65 31.60 10.56
C SER A 23 -41.96 30.28 9.81
N SER A 24 -43.00 30.27 8.98
CA SER A 24 -43.18 29.25 7.95
C SER A 24 -41.94 29.17 7.03
N HIS A 25 -41.76 28.03 6.38
CA HIS A 25 -40.69 27.84 5.40
C HIS A 25 -40.93 28.72 4.17
N SER A 26 -39.87 29.26 3.59
CA SER A 26 -39.87 29.85 2.25
C SER A 26 -40.19 28.80 1.19
N THR A 27 -40.47 29.23 -0.03
CA THR A 27 -40.39 28.35 -1.21
C THR A 27 -38.98 27.81 -1.38
N THR A 28 -38.85 26.62 -1.95
CA THR A 28 -37.53 26.02 -2.25
C THR A 28 -36.79 26.84 -3.31
N CYS A 29 -35.54 27.13 -3.01
CA CYS A 29 -34.60 27.80 -3.90
C CYS A 29 -33.48 26.82 -4.30
N LEU A 30 -33.25 26.62 -5.59
CA LEU A 30 -32.12 25.85 -6.12
C LEU A 30 -30.96 26.81 -6.38
N THR A 31 -29.78 26.51 -5.83
CA THR A 31 -28.56 27.27 -6.13
C THR A 31 -28.02 26.90 -7.52
N PRO A 32 -27.33 27.83 -8.22
CA PRO A 32 -26.71 27.55 -9.51
C PRO A 32 -25.72 26.38 -9.46
N GLU A 33 -25.53 25.74 -10.60
CA GLU A 33 -24.48 24.71 -10.80
C GLU A 33 -23.10 25.38 -10.87
N ASP A 34 -22.09 24.65 -10.39
CA ASP A 34 -20.68 25.06 -10.47
C ASP A 34 -19.77 23.82 -10.59
N VAL A 35 -18.49 24.04 -10.86
CA VAL A 35 -17.48 22.96 -10.84
C VAL A 35 -17.29 22.45 -9.40
N PRO A 36 -16.73 21.23 -9.20
CA PRO A 36 -16.35 20.79 -7.87
C PRO A 36 -15.27 21.72 -7.26
N TYR A 37 -15.36 21.97 -5.96
CA TYR A 37 -14.42 22.86 -5.25
C TYR A 37 -13.22 22.14 -4.65
N LYS A 38 -13.22 20.82 -4.73
CA LYS A 38 -12.10 19.96 -4.29
C LYS A 38 -12.04 18.69 -5.12
N ASN A 39 -10.94 17.98 -4.99
CA ASN A 39 -10.75 16.63 -5.49
C ASN A 39 -10.92 15.60 -4.37
N PRO A 40 -11.05 14.31 -4.68
CA PRO A 40 -11.12 13.26 -3.67
C PRO A 40 -9.94 13.24 -2.73
N ASP A 41 -10.19 12.94 -1.47
CA ASP A 41 -9.16 12.78 -0.44
C ASP A 41 -8.58 11.35 -0.42
N ASN A 42 -7.42 11.18 0.23
CA ASN A 42 -6.76 9.88 0.47
C ASN A 42 -6.50 9.08 -0.81
N VAL A 43 -6.03 9.76 -1.84
CA VAL A 43 -5.60 9.10 -3.08
C VAL A 43 -4.33 8.31 -2.79
N GLU A 44 -4.34 7.02 -3.09
CA GLU A 44 -3.18 6.13 -2.98
C GLU A 44 -3.16 5.11 -4.11
N GLY A 45 -1.98 4.59 -4.44
CA GLY A 45 -1.80 3.52 -5.41
C GLY A 45 -0.98 2.39 -4.82
N ARG A 46 -1.50 1.16 -4.90
CA ARG A 46 -0.78 -0.06 -4.48
C ARG A 46 -1.30 -1.27 -5.23
N GLY A 47 -0.42 -2.20 -5.53
CA GLY A 47 -0.84 -3.46 -6.11
C GLY A 47 -1.37 -4.44 -5.06
N THR A 48 -2.26 -5.31 -5.50
CA THR A 48 -2.81 -6.44 -4.72
C THR A 48 -2.43 -7.81 -5.31
N ALA A 49 -1.82 -7.79 -6.49
CA ALA A 49 -1.25 -8.94 -7.18
C ALA A 49 -0.03 -8.51 -8.00
N PRO A 50 0.89 -9.43 -8.36
CA PRO A 50 2.18 -9.10 -8.98
C PRO A 50 2.13 -8.24 -10.25
N ASN A 51 1.01 -8.25 -10.95
CA ASN A 51 0.84 -7.60 -12.26
C ASN A 51 -0.31 -6.60 -12.29
N ASN A 52 -0.63 -5.98 -11.17
CA ASN A 52 -1.69 -4.98 -11.12
C ASN A 52 -1.28 -3.73 -10.33
N LEU A 53 -2.03 -2.66 -10.56
CA LEU A 53 -2.03 -1.44 -9.76
C LEU A 53 -3.48 -1.15 -9.40
N VAL A 54 -3.78 -0.90 -8.14
CA VAL A 54 -5.10 -0.45 -7.69
C VAL A 54 -4.97 0.96 -7.15
N ILE A 55 -5.76 1.88 -7.68
CA ILE A 55 -5.84 3.27 -7.24
C ILE A 55 -7.06 3.41 -6.34
N TYR A 56 -6.85 3.94 -5.14
CA TYR A 56 -7.89 4.13 -4.12
C TYR A 56 -8.11 5.62 -3.87
N TRP A 57 -9.31 5.98 -3.45
CA TRP A 57 -9.67 7.32 -2.99
C TRP A 57 -10.89 7.27 -2.06
N THR A 58 -11.13 8.34 -1.33
CA THR A 58 -12.36 8.52 -0.56
C THR A 58 -13.43 9.14 -1.46
N PRO A 59 -14.59 8.47 -1.67
CA PRO A 59 -15.69 9.03 -2.47
C PRO A 59 -16.19 10.35 -1.90
N MET A 60 -16.46 11.31 -2.78
CA MET A 60 -17.02 12.60 -2.41
C MET A 60 -18.52 12.51 -2.17
N PRO A 61 -19.06 13.14 -1.10
CA PRO A 61 -20.51 13.15 -0.87
C PRO A 61 -21.25 13.97 -1.93
N GLU A 62 -22.51 13.62 -2.19
CA GLU A 62 -23.34 14.26 -3.21
C GLU A 62 -23.42 15.79 -3.09
N ILE A 63 -23.39 16.33 -1.87
CA ILE A 63 -23.44 17.78 -1.61
C ILE A 63 -22.22 18.53 -2.19
N GLU A 64 -21.14 17.83 -2.50
CA GLU A 64 -19.89 18.38 -3.03
C GLU A 64 -19.77 18.20 -4.57
N HIS A 65 -20.77 17.56 -5.18
CA HIS A 65 -20.76 17.36 -6.63
C HIS A 65 -20.97 18.65 -7.42
N ASN A 66 -21.69 19.61 -6.87
CA ASN A 66 -21.94 20.97 -7.36
C ASN A 66 -22.69 21.09 -8.70
N ALA A 67 -22.85 20.00 -9.46
CA ALA A 67 -23.61 19.93 -10.72
C ALA A 67 -23.89 18.45 -11.08
N PRO A 68 -24.82 18.17 -12.04
CA PRO A 68 -25.09 16.82 -12.52
C PRO A 68 -23.89 16.21 -13.27
N LYS A 69 -23.98 14.92 -13.56
CA LYS A 69 -22.97 14.12 -14.27
C LYS A 69 -21.61 14.12 -13.56
N PHE A 70 -21.66 14.05 -12.23
CA PHE A 70 -20.44 13.94 -11.45
C PHE A 70 -19.77 12.59 -11.71
N GLN A 71 -18.44 12.61 -11.86
CA GLN A 71 -17.57 11.45 -12.08
C GLN A 71 -16.17 11.74 -11.58
N TYR A 72 -15.37 10.69 -11.42
CA TYR A 72 -13.94 10.81 -11.19
C TYR A 72 -13.19 10.59 -12.49
N ARG A 73 -12.16 11.39 -12.72
CA ARG A 73 -11.20 11.19 -13.78
C ARG A 73 -9.89 10.75 -13.15
N VAL A 74 -9.55 9.46 -13.34
CA VAL A 74 -8.37 8.82 -12.77
C VAL A 74 -7.24 8.93 -13.77
N TYR A 75 -6.11 9.46 -13.33
CA TYR A 75 -4.89 9.58 -14.13
C TYR A 75 -3.78 8.75 -13.52
N TRP A 76 -3.02 8.05 -14.35
CA TRP A 76 -1.82 7.34 -13.94
C TRP A 76 -0.78 7.35 -15.06
N LYS A 77 0.49 7.26 -14.69
CA LYS A 77 1.62 7.05 -15.60
C LYS A 77 2.78 6.44 -14.84
N LEU A 78 3.69 5.76 -15.53
CA LEU A 78 4.97 5.36 -14.94
C LEU A 78 5.70 6.60 -14.42
N ASP A 79 6.34 6.49 -13.25
CA ASP A 79 7.16 7.57 -12.69
C ASP A 79 8.53 7.62 -13.39
N LYS A 80 8.52 7.94 -14.69
CA LYS A 80 9.68 8.15 -15.54
C LYS A 80 9.48 9.40 -16.37
N GLU A 81 10.59 10.01 -16.78
CA GLU A 81 10.56 11.09 -17.77
C GLU A 81 9.93 10.61 -19.08
N ASP A 82 9.32 11.53 -19.82
CA ASP A 82 8.68 11.31 -21.13
C ASP A 82 7.54 10.26 -21.17
N THR A 83 6.94 9.93 -20.02
CA THR A 83 5.74 9.08 -20.00
C THR A 83 4.46 9.89 -20.09
N ARG A 84 3.51 9.41 -20.87
CA ARG A 84 2.19 10.05 -21.03
C ARG A 84 1.25 9.58 -19.93
N TRP A 85 0.32 10.47 -19.57
CA TRP A 85 -0.79 10.13 -18.70
C TRP A 85 -1.78 9.22 -19.42
N GLU A 86 -2.08 8.10 -18.82
CA GLU A 86 -3.28 7.31 -19.08
C GLU A 86 -4.43 7.92 -18.28
N VAL A 87 -5.66 7.78 -18.78
CA VAL A 87 -6.84 8.38 -18.16
C VAL A 87 -8.06 7.47 -18.31
N GLU A 88 -8.87 7.40 -17.25
CA GLU A 88 -10.17 6.71 -17.25
C GLU A 88 -11.19 7.52 -16.45
N ASP A 89 -12.43 7.61 -16.99
CA ASP A 89 -13.56 8.28 -16.35
C ASP A 89 -14.44 7.26 -15.61
N ILE A 90 -14.64 7.44 -14.31
CA ILE A 90 -15.44 6.59 -13.43
C ILE A 90 -16.74 7.31 -13.12
N SER A 91 -17.84 6.90 -13.76
CA SER A 91 -19.14 7.55 -13.66
C SER A 91 -19.93 7.26 -12.38
N ASP A 92 -19.67 6.13 -11.72
CA ASP A 92 -20.28 5.82 -10.41
C ASP A 92 -19.44 6.46 -9.30
N TRP A 93 -19.93 7.56 -8.75
CA TRP A 93 -19.28 8.32 -7.71
C TRP A 93 -19.10 7.58 -6.36
N ARG A 94 -19.79 6.44 -6.18
CA ARG A 94 -19.65 5.59 -4.98
C ARG A 94 -18.42 4.69 -5.03
N ILE A 95 -17.83 4.52 -6.21
CA ILE A 95 -16.63 3.72 -6.38
C ILE A 95 -15.45 4.39 -5.68
N LYS A 96 -14.70 3.60 -4.95
CA LYS A 96 -13.55 4.01 -4.12
C LYS A 96 -12.23 3.45 -4.60
N GLU A 97 -12.23 2.67 -5.70
CA GLU A 97 -11.03 2.04 -6.22
C GLU A 97 -11.15 1.78 -7.74
N PHE A 98 -10.01 1.78 -8.41
CA PHE A 98 -9.87 1.45 -9.83
C PHE A 98 -8.71 0.47 -10.04
N LEU A 99 -9.01 -0.69 -10.63
CA LEU A 99 -8.05 -1.76 -10.89
C LEU A 99 -7.45 -1.64 -12.29
N ILE A 100 -6.14 -1.55 -12.37
CA ILE A 100 -5.36 -1.54 -13.62
C ILE A 100 -4.59 -2.87 -13.70
N LYS A 101 -4.89 -3.68 -14.72
CA LYS A 101 -4.28 -5.00 -14.94
C LYS A 101 -3.05 -4.91 -15.84
N ASN A 102 -2.28 -6.00 -15.90
CA ASN A 102 -1.13 -6.18 -16.80
C ASN A 102 -0.05 -5.11 -16.63
N GLN A 103 0.19 -4.72 -15.39
CA GLN A 103 1.26 -3.80 -15.05
C GLN A 103 2.56 -4.56 -14.74
N PRO A 104 3.74 -3.98 -15.01
CA PRO A 104 5.01 -4.53 -14.55
C PRO A 104 5.02 -4.67 -13.03
N THR A 105 5.77 -5.66 -12.51
CA THR A 105 5.89 -5.93 -11.08
C THR A 105 6.70 -4.83 -10.38
N TYR A 106 6.16 -4.29 -9.30
CA TYR A 106 6.78 -3.35 -8.37
C TYR A 106 7.47 -2.15 -9.04
N VAL A 107 6.75 -1.46 -9.90
CA VAL A 107 7.22 -0.20 -10.49
C VAL A 107 6.44 0.99 -9.96
N PRO A 108 7.09 2.17 -9.81
CA PRO A 108 6.43 3.39 -9.34
C PRO A 108 5.57 4.03 -10.44
N TYR A 109 4.41 4.52 -10.03
CA TYR A 109 3.47 5.29 -10.83
C TYR A 109 3.18 6.64 -10.19
N ARG A 110 3.06 7.69 -11.00
CA ARG A 110 2.39 8.94 -10.61
C ARG A 110 0.90 8.79 -10.84
N ILE A 111 0.12 9.21 -9.85
CA ILE A 111 -1.31 8.99 -9.80
C ILE A 111 -1.97 10.27 -9.33
N LYS A 112 -3.12 10.60 -9.90
CA LYS A 112 -4.03 11.62 -9.38
C LYS A 112 -5.48 11.29 -9.73
N VAL A 113 -6.41 11.74 -8.91
CA VAL A 113 -7.85 11.60 -9.16
C VAL A 113 -8.47 12.98 -9.12
N VAL A 114 -9.16 13.34 -10.20
CA VAL A 114 -9.79 14.65 -10.42
C VAL A 114 -11.30 14.48 -10.35
N ALA A 115 -11.97 15.33 -9.57
CA ALA A 115 -13.43 15.44 -9.59
C ALA A 115 -13.87 16.23 -10.83
N HIS A 116 -14.89 15.74 -11.52
CA HIS A 116 -15.42 16.33 -12.76
C HIS A 116 -16.95 16.26 -12.77
N ASN A 117 -17.60 17.29 -13.28
CA ASN A 117 -19.05 17.31 -13.46
C ASN A 117 -19.43 17.97 -14.80
N ALA A 118 -20.72 18.24 -15.05
CA ALA A 118 -21.19 18.86 -16.28
C ALA A 118 -20.61 20.25 -16.57
N LYS A 119 -20.04 20.93 -15.57
CA LYS A 119 -19.41 22.26 -15.71
C LYS A 119 -17.90 22.18 -15.97
N GLY A 120 -17.26 21.07 -15.64
CA GLY A 120 -15.83 20.84 -15.82
C GLY A 120 -15.15 20.16 -14.64
N GLU A 121 -13.83 20.18 -14.67
CA GLU A 121 -12.99 19.67 -13.58
C GLU A 121 -12.99 20.60 -12.37
N ALA A 122 -12.61 20.06 -11.21
CA ALA A 122 -12.45 20.82 -9.99
C ALA A 122 -11.53 22.04 -10.21
N ASN A 123 -11.87 23.17 -9.59
CA ASN A 123 -11.13 24.41 -9.72
C ASN A 123 -9.82 24.47 -8.91
N VAL A 124 -9.45 23.36 -8.28
CA VAL A 124 -8.19 23.17 -7.55
C VAL A 124 -7.38 22.04 -8.17
N ALA A 125 -6.06 22.18 -8.16
CA ALA A 125 -5.17 21.11 -8.64
C ALA A 125 -5.32 19.84 -7.79
N ALA A 126 -5.42 18.69 -8.44
CA ALA A 126 -5.37 17.41 -7.74
C ALA A 126 -3.95 17.11 -7.24
N GLU A 127 -3.85 16.53 -6.06
CA GLU A 127 -2.58 16.04 -5.53
C GLU A 127 -2.05 14.89 -6.40
N GLU A 128 -0.76 14.92 -6.71
CA GLU A 128 -0.06 13.83 -7.36
C GLU A 128 0.63 12.96 -6.30
N VAL A 129 0.32 11.68 -6.28
CA VAL A 129 0.91 10.72 -5.34
C VAL A 129 1.72 9.68 -6.10
N ILE A 130 2.71 9.10 -5.42
CA ILE A 130 3.47 7.95 -5.94
C ILE A 130 2.87 6.68 -5.34
N GLY A 131 2.48 5.75 -6.22
CA GLY A 131 2.05 4.40 -5.86
C GLY A 131 2.90 3.36 -6.56
N TYR A 132 2.88 2.13 -6.08
CA TYR A 132 3.62 1.02 -6.68
C TYR A 132 2.66 -0.07 -7.14
N SER A 133 2.94 -0.65 -8.31
CA SER A 133 2.29 -1.90 -8.73
C SER A 133 2.66 -3.04 -7.78
N GLY A 134 1.96 -4.18 -7.90
CA GLY A 134 2.09 -5.26 -6.92
C GLY A 134 3.45 -5.91 -6.88
N GLU A 135 3.77 -6.43 -5.70
CA GLU A 135 4.98 -7.22 -5.45
C GLU A 135 4.81 -8.66 -5.92
N ASP A 136 5.93 -9.32 -6.16
CA ASP A 136 5.98 -10.77 -6.38
C ASP A 136 7.07 -11.38 -5.48
N SER A 137 7.10 -12.71 -5.37
CA SER A 137 8.13 -13.37 -4.57
C SER A 137 9.53 -13.05 -5.11
N PRO A 138 10.52 -12.80 -4.23
CA PRO A 138 11.91 -12.72 -4.64
C PRO A 138 12.31 -13.92 -5.51
N ALA A 139 13.01 -13.67 -6.61
CA ALA A 139 13.31 -14.71 -7.61
C ALA A 139 14.53 -15.54 -7.24
N GLU A 140 15.46 -15.00 -6.43
CA GLU A 140 16.73 -15.65 -6.10
C GLU A 140 16.79 -16.01 -4.59
N ALA A 141 17.47 -17.13 -4.31
CA ALA A 141 17.85 -17.51 -2.96
C ALA A 141 19.18 -16.83 -2.57
N PRO A 142 19.39 -16.47 -1.29
CA PRO A 142 20.72 -16.19 -0.78
C PRO A 142 21.65 -17.39 -1.02
N THR A 143 22.92 -17.13 -1.38
CA THR A 143 23.88 -18.18 -1.68
C THR A 143 24.95 -18.30 -0.60
N GLU A 144 25.71 -19.39 -0.61
CA GLU A 144 26.81 -19.65 0.33
C GLU A 144 26.41 -19.49 1.81
N PHE A 145 25.20 -19.94 2.17
CA PHE A 145 24.82 -19.96 3.57
C PHE A 145 25.68 -20.97 4.33
N THR A 146 26.53 -20.44 5.24
CA THR A 146 27.56 -21.23 5.93
C THR A 146 27.57 -20.94 7.42
N LEU A 147 27.93 -21.97 8.21
CA LEU A 147 28.30 -21.84 9.60
C LEU A 147 29.73 -21.29 9.69
N ARG A 148 29.92 -20.18 10.39
CA ARG A 148 31.23 -19.62 10.67
C ARG A 148 31.82 -20.16 11.97
N GLU A 149 31.01 -20.15 13.02
CA GLU A 149 31.45 -20.55 14.35
C GLU A 149 30.27 -20.96 15.23
N VAL A 150 30.44 -21.96 16.08
CA VAL A 150 29.51 -22.28 17.17
C VAL A 150 30.08 -21.65 18.44
N VAL A 151 29.44 -20.58 18.93
CA VAL A 151 29.93 -19.77 20.05
C VAL A 151 29.31 -20.12 21.40
N GLY A 152 28.36 -21.05 21.43
CA GLY A 152 27.75 -21.50 22.68
C GLY A 152 26.69 -22.58 22.50
N PRO A 153 26.09 -23.04 23.59
CA PRO A 153 25.11 -24.13 23.53
C PRO A 153 23.83 -23.79 22.76
N ARG A 154 23.55 -22.53 22.55
CA ARG A 154 22.37 -22.03 21.80
C ARG A 154 22.73 -21.07 20.69
N SER A 155 24.01 -20.80 20.45
CA SER A 155 24.47 -19.68 19.64
C SER A 155 25.48 -20.10 18.60
N ALA A 156 25.30 -19.61 17.37
CA ALA A 156 26.25 -19.80 16.27
C ALA A 156 26.28 -18.56 15.38
N VAL A 157 27.41 -18.31 14.76
CA VAL A 157 27.57 -17.27 13.74
C VAL A 157 27.41 -17.91 12.38
N VAL A 158 26.50 -17.37 11.57
CA VAL A 158 26.25 -17.77 10.20
C VAL A 158 26.50 -16.60 9.23
N SER A 159 26.74 -16.91 7.97
CA SER A 159 26.90 -15.89 6.92
C SER A 159 26.34 -16.37 5.59
N TRP A 160 26.03 -15.43 4.70
CA TRP A 160 25.49 -15.68 3.35
C TRP A 160 25.88 -14.57 2.38
N ASN A 161 25.78 -14.87 1.09
CA ASN A 161 25.84 -13.84 0.05
C ASN A 161 24.45 -13.26 -0.17
N PRO A 162 24.32 -11.92 -0.32
CA PRO A 162 23.05 -11.26 -0.56
C PRO A 162 22.47 -11.63 -1.92
N VAL A 163 21.15 -11.51 -2.06
CA VAL A 163 20.46 -11.62 -3.35
C VAL A 163 20.67 -10.34 -4.18
N SER A 164 20.53 -10.47 -5.50
CA SER A 164 20.54 -9.30 -6.40
C SER A 164 19.36 -8.37 -6.09
N PRO A 165 19.55 -7.04 -6.06
CA PRO A 165 18.45 -6.08 -5.89
C PRO A 165 17.30 -6.28 -6.89
N ASP A 166 17.62 -6.59 -8.14
CA ASP A 166 16.62 -6.82 -9.21
C ASP A 166 15.77 -8.08 -8.98
N SER A 167 16.27 -9.02 -8.17
CA SER A 167 15.57 -10.26 -7.84
C SER A 167 14.52 -10.08 -6.74
N ILE A 168 14.50 -8.97 -6.04
CA ILE A 168 13.63 -8.74 -4.87
C ILE A 168 12.16 -8.61 -5.26
N ARG A 169 11.84 -7.98 -6.38
CA ARG A 169 10.50 -7.84 -6.96
C ARG A 169 9.46 -7.24 -6.01
N GLY A 170 9.91 -6.37 -5.10
CA GLY A 170 9.09 -5.75 -4.06
C GLY A 170 9.88 -4.84 -3.13
N ASP A 171 9.23 -4.35 -2.07
CA ASP A 171 9.85 -3.57 -1.00
C ASP A 171 10.69 -4.48 -0.10
N PHE A 172 12.00 -4.48 -0.31
CA PHE A 172 12.93 -5.37 0.38
C PHE A 172 12.91 -5.14 1.89
N LYS A 173 12.46 -6.12 2.64
CA LYS A 173 12.38 -6.08 4.11
C LYS A 173 13.58 -6.73 4.81
N GLY A 174 14.34 -7.58 4.10
CA GLY A 174 15.53 -8.24 4.62
C GLY A 174 15.54 -9.74 4.43
N TYR A 175 16.14 -10.42 5.41
CA TYR A 175 16.30 -11.87 5.38
C TYR A 175 15.60 -12.52 6.57
N LYS A 176 15.18 -13.78 6.38
CA LYS A 176 14.67 -14.64 7.44
C LYS A 176 15.56 -15.85 7.57
N ILE A 177 16.08 -16.10 8.77
CA ILE A 177 16.77 -17.35 9.08
C ILE A 177 15.76 -18.29 9.70
N GLN A 178 15.56 -19.46 9.08
CA GLN A 178 14.69 -20.53 9.56
C GLN A 178 15.55 -21.60 10.22
N THR A 179 15.20 -22.01 11.44
CA THR A 179 15.95 -23.02 12.22
C THR A 179 15.03 -24.12 12.74
N TRP A 180 15.47 -25.37 12.68
CA TRP A 180 14.76 -26.54 13.23
C TRP A 180 15.73 -27.62 13.72
N THR A 181 15.22 -28.71 14.26
CA THR A 181 15.99 -29.84 14.77
C THR A 181 15.47 -31.14 14.22
N GLU A 182 16.22 -32.24 14.35
CA GLU A 182 15.78 -33.58 13.95
C GLU A 182 14.44 -34.03 14.59
N GLN A 183 14.09 -33.47 15.74
CA GLN A 183 12.85 -33.78 16.45
C GLN A 183 11.65 -32.94 15.98
N SER A 184 11.88 -31.98 15.12
CA SER A 184 10.85 -31.16 14.47
C SER A 184 10.90 -31.37 12.96
N THR A 185 9.73 -31.38 12.33
CA THR A 185 9.68 -31.41 10.87
C THR A 185 10.15 -30.06 10.29
N GLU A 186 10.61 -30.07 9.06
CA GLU A 186 11.02 -28.86 8.33
C GLU A 186 9.94 -27.78 8.31
N ASP A 187 8.66 -28.15 8.42
CA ASP A 187 7.52 -27.24 8.49
C ASP A 187 7.34 -26.54 9.86
N LYS A 188 8.07 -27.00 10.90
CA LYS A 188 8.02 -26.45 12.27
C LYS A 188 9.31 -25.71 12.62
N PHE A 189 9.68 -24.76 11.79
CA PHE A 189 10.87 -23.92 12.01
C PHE A 189 10.56 -22.71 12.90
N ARG A 190 11.61 -22.15 13.48
CA ARG A 190 11.62 -20.81 14.06
C ARG A 190 12.17 -19.83 13.05
N GLU A 191 11.57 -18.65 12.92
CA GLU A 191 12.04 -17.57 12.06
C GLU A 191 12.72 -16.48 12.88
N ILE A 192 13.83 -15.98 12.36
CA ILE A 192 14.58 -14.83 12.89
C ILE A 192 14.73 -13.84 11.76
N ILE A 193 14.22 -12.62 11.97
CA ILE A 193 14.25 -11.56 10.96
C ILE A 193 15.57 -10.80 11.06
N MET A 194 16.25 -10.67 9.93
CA MET A 194 17.47 -9.91 9.74
C MET A 194 17.20 -8.70 8.86
N LYS A 195 17.96 -7.62 9.09
CA LYS A 195 17.88 -6.41 8.27
C LYS A 195 18.33 -6.67 6.84
N SER A 196 17.93 -5.80 5.91
CA SER A 196 18.23 -5.90 4.48
C SER A 196 19.72 -5.80 4.13
N ASP A 197 20.52 -5.13 4.95
CA ASP A 197 21.97 -4.99 4.79
C ASP A 197 22.80 -6.10 5.47
N SER A 198 22.13 -7.05 6.12
CA SER A 198 22.80 -8.13 6.87
C SER A 198 23.31 -9.19 5.90
N THR A 199 24.57 -9.62 6.07
CA THR A 199 25.22 -10.73 5.37
C THR A 199 25.81 -11.77 6.33
N ASN A 200 25.71 -11.53 7.62
CA ASN A 200 26.09 -12.42 8.70
C ASN A 200 25.26 -12.10 9.97
N SER A 201 25.15 -13.07 10.87
CA SER A 201 24.44 -12.88 12.13
C SER A 201 24.87 -13.87 13.20
N LEU A 202 24.85 -13.41 14.45
CA LEU A 202 24.84 -14.27 15.63
C LEU A 202 23.40 -14.70 15.90
N VAL A 203 23.12 -15.97 15.65
CA VAL A 203 21.82 -16.62 15.91
C VAL A 203 21.85 -17.27 17.29
N GLN A 204 20.87 -16.94 18.14
CA GLN A 204 20.79 -17.40 19.54
C GLN A 204 19.56 -18.29 19.83
N SER A 205 19.03 -18.97 18.83
CA SER A 205 17.79 -19.74 18.94
C SER A 205 17.97 -21.26 18.74
N PHE A 206 19.19 -21.75 18.68
CA PHE A 206 19.46 -23.15 18.46
C PHE A 206 19.16 -24.00 19.70
N LYS A 207 18.85 -25.29 19.50
CA LYS A 207 18.64 -26.25 20.59
C LYS A 207 20.00 -26.79 21.07
N PRO A 208 20.31 -26.70 22.39
CA PRO A 208 21.57 -27.22 22.90
C PRO A 208 21.63 -28.77 22.79
N TYR A 209 22.82 -29.30 22.64
CA TYR A 209 23.11 -30.72 22.52
C TYR A 209 22.39 -31.48 21.39
N ALA A 210 21.88 -30.74 20.41
CA ALA A 210 21.07 -31.31 19.34
C ALA A 210 21.71 -31.03 17.96
N VAL A 211 21.35 -31.85 16.99
CA VAL A 211 21.57 -31.53 15.59
C VAL A 211 20.58 -30.47 15.20
N ASN A 212 21.10 -29.31 14.79
CA ASN A 212 20.33 -28.16 14.32
C ASN A 212 20.50 -28.01 12.82
N TYR A 213 19.41 -27.61 12.17
CA TYR A 213 19.33 -27.24 10.76
C TYR A 213 19.03 -25.76 10.65
N ALA A 214 19.59 -25.11 9.64
CA ALA A 214 19.25 -23.72 9.35
C ALA A 214 19.32 -23.44 7.85
N ARG A 215 18.50 -22.51 7.38
CA ARG A 215 18.53 -21.91 6.04
C ARG A 215 18.16 -20.44 6.13
N VAL A 216 18.47 -19.66 5.10
CA VAL A 216 18.13 -18.26 5.01
C VAL A 216 17.36 -18.00 3.71
N LEU A 217 16.43 -17.06 3.74
CA LEU A 217 15.69 -16.59 2.57
C LEU A 217 15.54 -15.06 2.60
N ALA A 218 15.43 -14.44 1.43
CA ALA A 218 15.06 -13.04 1.28
C ALA A 218 13.56 -12.89 1.33
N PHE A 219 13.05 -11.73 1.80
CA PHE A 219 11.62 -11.44 1.76
C PHE A 219 11.36 -9.95 1.49
N ASN A 220 10.22 -9.68 0.87
CA ASN A 220 9.71 -8.34 0.63
C ASN A 220 8.43 -8.09 1.44
N GLY A 221 7.69 -7.03 1.12
CA GLY A 221 6.49 -6.65 1.85
C GLY A 221 5.37 -7.68 1.80
N ALA A 222 5.29 -8.49 0.73
CA ALA A 222 4.19 -9.43 0.51
C ALA A 222 4.61 -10.90 0.53
N TYR A 223 5.86 -11.25 0.14
CA TYR A 223 6.27 -12.62 -0.14
C TYR A 223 7.63 -12.99 0.44
N ASN A 224 7.80 -14.28 0.69
CA ASN A 224 9.09 -14.91 0.92
C ASN A 224 9.67 -15.41 -0.40
N GLY A 225 11.00 -15.27 -0.55
CA GLY A 225 11.74 -15.87 -1.66
C GLY A 225 12.11 -17.33 -1.41
N PRO A 226 12.79 -17.96 -2.37
CA PRO A 226 13.31 -19.32 -2.23
C PRO A 226 14.38 -19.36 -1.14
N PRO A 227 14.46 -20.50 -0.38
CA PRO A 227 15.47 -20.67 0.64
C PRO A 227 16.86 -21.03 0.04
N SER A 228 17.91 -20.66 0.77
CA SER A 228 19.28 -21.10 0.51
C SER A 228 19.47 -22.61 0.69
N ASN A 229 20.70 -23.07 0.48
CA ASN A 229 21.14 -24.36 1.00
C ASN A 229 20.90 -24.45 2.50
N THR A 230 20.61 -25.66 2.99
CA THR A 230 20.49 -25.96 4.43
C THR A 230 21.85 -26.34 5.00
N ILE A 231 22.22 -25.72 6.13
CA ILE A 231 23.38 -26.15 6.93
C ILE A 231 22.92 -27.02 8.09
N THR A 232 23.80 -27.94 8.49
CA THR A 232 23.57 -28.87 9.60
C THR A 232 24.77 -28.83 10.55
N PHE A 233 24.53 -28.69 11.83
CA PHE A 233 25.58 -28.66 12.84
C PHE A 233 25.05 -29.03 14.22
N ARG A 234 25.99 -29.39 15.12
CA ARG A 234 25.69 -29.62 16.52
C ARG A 234 26.20 -28.45 17.37
N THR A 235 25.37 -27.97 18.28
CA THR A 235 25.77 -26.94 19.26
C THR A 235 26.66 -27.53 20.36
N LEU A 236 27.43 -26.64 20.99
CA LEU A 236 28.35 -26.99 22.09
C LEU A 236 27.60 -27.49 23.35
N VAL A 237 28.37 -28.10 24.20
CA VAL A 237 27.96 -28.56 25.54
C VAL A 237 27.78 -27.36 26.48
#